data_24563478e84be0f0dcd8ae4d26511b4b
#
_entry.id   24563478e84be0f0dcd8ae4d26511b4b
#
_cell.length_a   1.000
_cell.length_b   1.000
_cell.length_c   1.000
_cell.angle_alpha   90.00
_cell.angle_beta   90.00
_cell.angle_gamma   90.00
#
_symmetry.space_group_name_H-M   'P 1'
#
loop_
_entity.id
_entity.type
_entity.pdbx_description
1 polymer ?
#
loop_
_entity_poly.entity_id
_entity_poly.type
_entity_poly.pdbx_seq_one_letter_code
_entity_poly.pdbx_strand_id
1 'polypeptide(L)'
;KENDTEYLEDARALCERLNIPHLTYDVRDTFRKTIIDYFINEYMAGHTPVPCTLCNNYLKWPLLKKISDEMGIYHFATGHYVRRRFINGCYHITTGADPDKDQSFFLWGLPQEILQRMLLPMGNLTKARVREIAAERGFLKAAHKRDSLGVCFCPMDYRTFLHKELPEGSILPGKFFDEMGNFIARHKGYPFYTIGQRRGLGIDLNRAVFVKEIIPAENKVILSDLKALEKTEMRLKEWRITNPALLLNKDDIIVKIRYRKQANRCTV
;
A
#
# COMPACT_ATOMS: atom_id res chain seq x y z
N LYS A 1 14.96 -3.23 10.04
CA LYS A 1 16.17 -4.00 10.33
C LYS A 1 17.18 -3.03 10.92
N GLU A 2 17.28 -2.99 12.25
CA GLU A 2 18.08 -1.98 12.96
C GLU A 2 19.60 -2.09 12.72
N ASN A 3 20.08 -3.25 12.27
CA ASN A 3 21.51 -3.50 12.04
C ASN A 3 21.83 -4.14 10.67
N ASP A 4 20.91 -4.11 9.73
CA ASP A 4 21.13 -4.68 8.40
C ASP A 4 21.52 -3.56 7.44
N THR A 5 22.82 -3.41 7.20
CA THR A 5 23.39 -2.40 6.27
C THR A 5 23.63 -2.97 4.86
N GLU A 6 23.43 -4.26 4.63
CA GLU A 6 23.69 -4.92 3.34
C GLU A 6 23.02 -4.19 2.16
N TYR A 7 21.78 -3.72 2.34
CA TYR A 7 21.08 -2.99 1.28
C TYR A 7 21.67 -1.62 0.98
N LEU A 8 22.33 -0.96 1.95
CA LEU A 8 23.06 0.30 1.74
C LEU A 8 24.36 0.04 1.01
N GLU A 9 25.06 -1.03 1.34
CA GLU A 9 26.29 -1.46 0.68
C GLU A 9 26.00 -1.85 -0.77
N ASP A 10 24.94 -2.64 -1.01
CA ASP A 10 24.46 -2.95 -2.36
C ASP A 10 24.17 -1.69 -3.18
N ALA A 11 23.52 -0.68 -2.56
CA ALA A 11 23.21 0.57 -3.24
C ALA A 11 24.47 1.38 -3.56
N ARG A 12 25.42 1.48 -2.63
CA ARG A 12 26.71 2.15 -2.84
C ARG A 12 27.51 1.49 -3.97
N ALA A 13 27.69 0.17 -3.90
CA ALA A 13 28.41 -0.59 -4.93
C ALA A 13 27.76 -0.44 -6.32
N LEU A 14 26.42 -0.38 -6.38
CA LEU A 14 25.71 -0.12 -7.63
C LEU A 14 26.01 1.29 -8.17
N CYS A 15 25.96 2.30 -7.30
CA CYS A 15 26.22 3.69 -7.69
C CYS A 15 27.69 3.87 -8.15
N GLU A 16 28.65 3.26 -7.46
CA GLU A 16 30.06 3.24 -7.85
C GLU A 16 30.25 2.61 -9.24
N ARG A 17 29.63 1.45 -9.48
CA ARG A 17 29.69 0.79 -10.80
C ARG A 17 29.09 1.64 -11.91
N LEU A 18 28.08 2.45 -11.61
CA LEU A 18 27.43 3.35 -12.57
C LEU A 18 28.11 4.74 -12.65
N ASN A 19 29.13 4.97 -11.83
CA ASN A 19 29.80 6.26 -11.68
C ASN A 19 28.83 7.41 -11.39
N ILE A 20 27.89 7.19 -10.44
CA ILE A 20 26.93 8.19 -9.97
C ILE A 20 27.07 8.40 -8.46
N PRO A 21 26.89 9.62 -7.96
CA PRO A 21 26.92 9.90 -6.52
C PRO A 21 25.84 9.13 -5.77
N HIS A 22 26.15 8.69 -4.54
CA HIS A 22 25.21 8.06 -3.63
C HIS A 22 25.02 8.91 -2.37
N LEU A 23 23.78 9.20 -2.03
CA LEU A 23 23.39 9.91 -0.81
C LEU A 23 22.48 9.03 0.04
N THR A 24 22.70 9.07 1.35
CA THR A 24 21.84 8.36 2.33
C THR A 24 21.19 9.38 3.26
N TYR A 25 19.87 9.32 3.36
CA TYR A 25 19.09 10.14 4.28
C TYR A 25 18.45 9.24 5.35
N ASP A 26 18.71 9.55 6.61
CA ASP A 26 18.09 8.86 7.73
C ASP A 26 16.70 9.47 8.00
N VAL A 27 15.68 8.66 7.78
CA VAL A 27 14.28 9.04 8.00
C VAL A 27 13.58 8.09 8.96
N ARG A 28 14.33 7.31 9.74
CA ARG A 28 13.78 6.26 10.63
C ARG A 28 12.74 6.80 11.59
N ASP A 29 13.02 7.91 12.26
CA ASP A 29 12.09 8.51 13.22
C ASP A 29 10.80 9.00 12.55
N THR A 30 10.93 9.69 11.42
CA THR A 30 9.78 10.14 10.64
C THR A 30 8.98 8.96 10.11
N PHE A 31 9.66 7.94 9.59
CA PHE A 31 9.01 6.72 9.10
C PHE A 31 8.28 5.98 10.24
N ARG A 32 8.89 5.88 11.41
CA ARG A 32 8.25 5.30 12.60
C ARG A 32 6.94 6.01 12.92
N LYS A 33 6.99 7.30 13.14
CA LYS A 33 5.84 8.11 13.55
C LYS A 33 4.73 8.18 12.49
N THR A 34 5.11 8.28 11.21
CA THR A 34 4.14 8.51 10.14
C THR A 34 3.55 7.21 9.60
N ILE A 35 4.35 6.14 9.51
CA ILE A 35 3.97 4.93 8.78
C ILE A 35 3.74 3.75 9.71
N ILE A 36 4.67 3.49 10.65
CA ILE A 36 4.56 2.32 11.52
C ILE A 36 3.48 2.54 12.58
N ASP A 37 3.47 3.70 13.23
CA ASP A 37 2.48 4.01 14.27
C ASP A 37 1.07 4.09 13.66
N TYR A 38 0.93 4.67 12.46
CA TYR A 38 -0.33 4.61 11.69
C TYR A 38 -0.76 3.16 11.45
N PHE A 39 0.14 2.30 10.98
CA PHE A 39 -0.16 0.89 10.69
C PHE A 39 -0.68 0.16 11.93
N ILE A 40 -0.04 0.36 13.07
CA ILE A 40 -0.45 -0.24 14.35
C ILE A 40 -1.81 0.32 14.78
N ASN A 41 -1.98 1.64 14.76
CA ASN A 41 -3.20 2.31 15.21
C ASN A 41 -4.42 1.90 14.37
N GLU A 42 -4.27 1.78 13.05
CA GLU A 42 -5.37 1.34 12.18
C GLU A 42 -5.80 -0.10 12.49
N TYR A 43 -4.86 -1.03 12.70
CA TYR A 43 -5.23 -2.37 13.11
C TYR A 43 -5.93 -2.40 14.48
N MET A 44 -5.44 -1.59 15.43
CA MET A 44 -6.08 -1.46 16.75
C MET A 44 -7.42 -0.73 16.68
N ALA A 45 -7.69 0.04 15.65
CA ALA A 45 -9.01 0.61 15.35
C ALA A 45 -9.92 -0.35 14.56
N GLY A 46 -9.48 -1.58 14.26
CA GLY A 46 -10.25 -2.58 13.49
C GLY A 46 -10.24 -2.35 11.98
N HIS A 47 -9.36 -1.49 11.49
CA HIS A 47 -9.18 -1.20 10.07
C HIS A 47 -8.04 -2.03 9.47
N THR A 48 -8.01 -2.10 8.13
CA THR A 48 -6.88 -2.70 7.39
C THR A 48 -6.10 -1.61 6.69
N PRO A 49 -4.91 -1.24 7.20
CA PRO A 49 -4.14 -0.12 6.67
C PRO A 49 -3.50 -0.43 5.32
N VAL A 50 -3.26 0.65 4.54
CA VAL A 50 -2.47 0.61 3.31
C VAL A 50 -1.26 1.55 3.46
N PRO A 51 -0.25 1.18 4.26
CA PRO A 51 0.86 2.07 4.63
C PRO A 51 1.68 2.55 3.45
N CYS A 52 1.74 1.77 2.35
CA CYS A 52 2.47 2.16 1.14
C CYS A 52 1.90 3.43 0.49
N THR A 53 0.58 3.66 0.57
CA THR A 53 -0.05 4.89 0.08
C THR A 53 0.42 6.10 0.88
N LEU A 54 0.38 6.01 2.21
CA LEU A 54 0.88 7.08 3.08
C LEU A 54 2.37 7.34 2.85
N CYS A 55 3.17 6.26 2.80
CA CYS A 55 4.61 6.37 2.59
C CYS A 55 4.95 7.10 1.29
N ASN A 56 4.25 6.80 0.20
CA ASN A 56 4.47 7.51 -1.05
C ASN A 56 4.01 8.97 -0.97
N ASN A 57 2.79 9.21 -0.48
CA ASN A 57 2.18 10.54 -0.53
C ASN A 57 2.76 11.54 0.49
N TYR A 58 3.20 11.06 1.67
CA TYR A 58 3.62 11.94 2.77
C TYR A 58 5.11 11.84 3.13
N LEU A 59 5.83 10.83 2.64
CA LEU A 59 7.25 10.68 2.96
C LEU A 59 8.14 10.62 1.71
N LYS A 60 8.02 9.57 0.88
CA LYS A 60 8.98 9.34 -0.23
C LYS A 60 9.03 10.48 -1.24
N TRP A 61 7.90 10.83 -1.81
CA TRP A 61 7.86 11.84 -2.86
C TRP A 61 8.09 13.27 -2.33
N PRO A 62 7.52 13.68 -1.18
CA PRO A 62 7.89 14.94 -0.55
C PRO A 62 9.37 15.05 -0.21
N LEU A 63 9.98 13.97 0.29
CA LEU A 63 11.40 13.93 0.58
C LEU A 63 12.25 14.07 -0.68
N LEU A 64 11.92 13.32 -1.76
CA LEU A 64 12.60 13.47 -3.05
C LEU A 64 12.51 14.89 -3.60
N LYS A 65 11.33 15.51 -3.50
CA LYS A 65 11.16 16.92 -3.86
C LYS A 65 12.08 17.82 -3.04
N LYS A 66 12.06 17.68 -1.71
CA LYS A 66 12.90 18.48 -0.80
C LYS A 66 14.39 18.34 -1.17
N ILE A 67 14.89 17.11 -1.30
CA ILE A 67 16.30 16.85 -1.65
C ILE A 67 16.63 17.44 -3.01
N SER A 68 15.77 17.27 -4.01
CA SER A 68 16.02 17.82 -5.34
C SER A 68 16.03 19.36 -5.36
N ASP A 69 15.22 20.01 -4.52
CA ASP A 69 15.25 21.47 -4.34
C ASP A 69 16.56 21.92 -3.70
N GLU A 70 17.02 21.25 -2.65
CA GLU A 70 18.30 21.53 -1.96
C GLU A 70 19.51 21.34 -2.91
N MET A 71 19.42 20.44 -3.88
CA MET A 71 20.46 20.17 -4.86
C MET A 71 20.35 20.99 -6.15
N GLY A 72 19.33 21.83 -6.29
CA GLY A 72 19.06 22.57 -7.53
C GLY A 72 18.64 21.66 -8.70
N ILE A 73 18.14 20.46 -8.45
CA ILE A 73 17.71 19.49 -9.46
C ILE A 73 16.19 19.57 -9.66
N TYR A 74 15.75 19.85 -10.88
CA TYR A 74 14.31 19.96 -11.14
C TYR A 74 13.60 18.61 -11.21
N HIS A 75 14.16 17.63 -11.92
CA HIS A 75 13.53 16.33 -12.09
C HIS A 75 14.04 15.28 -11.11
N PHE A 76 13.15 14.43 -10.64
CA PHE A 76 13.52 13.23 -9.86
C PHE A 76 12.78 11.99 -10.39
N ALA A 77 13.45 10.85 -10.30
CA ALA A 77 12.98 9.58 -10.87
C ALA A 77 12.80 8.51 -9.80
N THR A 78 11.87 7.60 -10.04
CA THR A 78 11.71 6.38 -9.23
C THR A 78 11.42 5.17 -10.09
N GLY A 79 11.65 3.98 -9.54
CA GLY A 79 11.34 2.71 -10.19
C GLY A 79 9.87 2.26 -10.08
N HIS A 80 8.91 3.17 -9.93
CA HIS A 80 7.50 2.80 -9.90
C HIS A 80 6.98 2.40 -11.29
N TYR A 81 6.25 1.30 -11.36
CA TYR A 81 5.54 0.84 -12.56
C TYR A 81 4.23 1.59 -12.73
N VAL A 82 4.34 2.83 -13.16
CA VAL A 82 3.21 3.77 -13.34
C VAL A 82 3.58 4.78 -14.39
N ARG A 83 2.60 5.35 -15.08
CA ARG A 83 2.80 6.40 -16.10
C ARG A 83 2.23 7.72 -15.61
N ARG A 84 2.74 8.80 -16.20
CA ARG A 84 2.23 10.15 -16.03
C ARG A 84 1.79 10.69 -17.38
N ARG A 85 0.63 11.34 -17.42
CA ARG A 85 0.14 12.03 -18.61
C ARG A 85 -0.22 13.47 -18.27
N PHE A 86 -0.01 14.36 -19.24
CA PHE A 86 -0.47 15.74 -19.19
C PHE A 86 -1.76 15.84 -19.99
N ILE A 87 -2.86 16.22 -19.36
CA ILE A 87 -4.20 16.28 -19.96
C ILE A 87 -4.90 17.52 -19.41
N ASN A 88 -5.42 18.36 -20.29
CA ASN A 88 -6.19 19.57 -19.93
C ASN A 88 -5.49 20.47 -18.90
N GLY A 89 -4.18 20.72 -19.09
CA GLY A 89 -3.42 21.61 -18.21
C GLY A 89 -2.93 20.98 -16.90
N CYS A 90 -3.22 19.71 -16.63
CA CYS A 90 -2.84 19.00 -15.40
C CYS A 90 -2.11 17.71 -15.69
N TYR A 91 -1.22 17.33 -14.77
CA TYR A 91 -0.58 16.02 -14.76
C TYR A 91 -1.46 15.01 -14.02
N HIS A 92 -1.59 13.84 -14.60
CA HIS A 92 -2.35 12.72 -14.05
C HIS A 92 -1.50 11.47 -13.97
N ILE A 93 -1.66 10.72 -12.89
CA ILE A 93 -1.15 9.35 -12.80
C ILE A 93 -2.05 8.44 -13.61
N THR A 94 -1.43 7.58 -14.43
CA THR A 94 -2.13 6.54 -15.19
C THR A 94 -1.47 5.19 -14.99
N THR A 95 -2.22 4.12 -15.20
CA THR A 95 -1.73 2.74 -15.00
C THR A 95 -0.47 2.47 -15.82
N GLY A 96 0.45 1.68 -15.28
CA GLY A 96 1.64 1.18 -15.96
C GLY A 96 1.30 0.24 -17.12
N ALA A 97 2.31 -0.10 -17.93
CA ALA A 97 2.17 -1.07 -19.02
C ALA A 97 2.02 -2.51 -18.50
N ASP A 98 2.56 -2.81 -17.33
CA ASP A 98 2.45 -4.11 -16.69
C ASP A 98 1.28 -4.11 -15.69
N PRO A 99 0.15 -4.76 -15.98
CA PRO A 99 -1.03 -4.76 -15.12
C PRO A 99 -0.80 -5.46 -13.78
N ASP A 100 0.13 -6.45 -13.73
CA ASP A 100 0.44 -7.19 -12.51
C ASP A 100 1.37 -6.40 -11.58
N LYS A 101 2.06 -5.40 -12.12
CA LYS A 101 3.03 -4.55 -11.39
C LYS A 101 2.58 -3.10 -11.28
N ASP A 102 1.42 -2.74 -11.80
CA ASP A 102 0.89 -1.38 -11.72
C ASP A 102 0.84 -0.87 -10.27
N GLN A 103 1.43 0.29 -10.04
CA GLN A 103 1.52 0.92 -8.73
C GLN A 103 0.75 2.24 -8.63
N SER A 104 -0.09 2.55 -9.62
CA SER A 104 -0.90 3.78 -9.66
C SER A 104 -1.77 3.95 -8.41
N PHE A 105 -2.29 2.84 -7.86
CA PHE A 105 -3.06 2.80 -6.62
C PHE A 105 -2.37 3.47 -5.43
N PHE A 106 -1.04 3.47 -5.37
CA PHE A 106 -0.29 4.02 -4.24
C PHE A 106 0.07 5.49 -4.38
N LEU A 107 -0.24 6.14 -5.52
CA LEU A 107 0.21 7.49 -5.86
C LEU A 107 -0.94 8.50 -6.05
N TRP A 108 -2.15 8.16 -5.67
CA TRP A 108 -3.34 8.97 -5.90
C TRP A 108 -3.31 10.35 -5.23
N GLY A 109 -2.57 10.50 -4.13
CA GLY A 109 -2.55 11.70 -3.30
C GLY A 109 -1.45 12.72 -3.65
N LEU A 110 -0.67 12.50 -4.72
CA LEU A 110 0.44 13.39 -5.06
C LEU A 110 -0.03 14.72 -5.66
N PRO A 111 0.52 15.87 -5.19
CA PRO A 111 0.16 17.18 -5.73
C PRO A 111 0.81 17.46 -7.10
N GLN A 112 0.26 18.43 -7.84
CA GLN A 112 0.75 18.80 -9.16
C GLN A 112 2.22 19.19 -9.19
N GLU A 113 2.72 19.87 -8.16
CA GLU A 113 4.13 20.26 -8.04
C GLU A 113 5.09 19.06 -8.00
N ILE A 114 4.65 17.89 -7.51
CA ILE A 114 5.40 16.65 -7.57
C ILE A 114 5.19 15.97 -8.92
N LEU A 115 3.94 15.88 -9.37
CA LEU A 115 3.59 15.19 -10.61
C LEU A 115 4.32 15.78 -11.83
N GLN A 116 4.48 17.11 -11.91
CA GLN A 116 5.18 17.75 -13.04
C GLN A 116 6.67 17.44 -13.10
N ARG A 117 7.29 17.12 -11.96
CA ARG A 117 8.74 16.91 -11.83
C ARG A 117 9.17 15.44 -11.86
N MET A 118 8.22 14.52 -11.65
CA MET A 118 8.53 13.09 -11.56
C MET A 118 8.84 12.47 -12.93
N LEU A 119 9.84 11.59 -12.93
CA LEU A 119 10.15 10.71 -14.06
C LEU A 119 9.91 9.26 -13.66
N LEU A 120 9.27 8.51 -14.55
CA LEU A 120 8.79 7.15 -14.29
C LEU A 120 9.26 6.19 -15.38
N PRO A 121 10.57 5.89 -15.45
CA PRO A 121 11.17 5.10 -16.54
C PRO A 121 10.58 3.69 -16.68
N MET A 122 10.06 3.11 -15.59
CA MET A 122 9.47 1.77 -15.60
C MET A 122 8.01 1.74 -16.11
N GLY A 123 7.38 2.90 -16.28
CA GLY A 123 5.95 2.98 -16.59
C GLY A 123 5.54 2.32 -17.91
N ASN A 124 6.42 2.28 -18.90
CA ASN A 124 6.20 1.67 -20.21
C ASN A 124 6.82 0.27 -20.36
N LEU A 125 7.37 -0.29 -19.29
CA LEU A 125 8.06 -1.58 -19.32
C LEU A 125 7.30 -2.63 -18.53
N THR A 126 7.36 -3.88 -18.98
CA THR A 126 6.97 -5.02 -18.16
C THR A 126 8.11 -5.41 -17.22
N LYS A 127 7.79 -6.06 -16.10
CA LYS A 127 8.80 -6.59 -15.17
C LYS A 127 9.75 -7.58 -15.84
N ALA A 128 9.24 -8.37 -16.77
CA ALA A 128 10.06 -9.28 -17.57
C ALA A 128 11.11 -8.51 -18.37
N ARG A 129 10.69 -7.48 -19.10
CA ARG A 129 11.62 -6.65 -19.89
C ARG A 129 12.66 -5.93 -19.04
N VAL A 130 12.28 -5.44 -17.85
CA VAL A 130 13.22 -4.83 -16.89
C VAL A 130 14.28 -5.83 -16.43
N ARG A 131 13.90 -7.08 -16.17
CA ARG A 131 14.83 -8.15 -15.78
C ARG A 131 15.79 -8.52 -16.92
N GLU A 132 15.31 -8.57 -18.16
CA GLU A 132 16.15 -8.77 -19.37
C GLU A 132 17.19 -7.66 -19.49
N ILE A 133 16.75 -6.39 -19.43
CA ILE A 133 17.68 -5.23 -19.49
C ILE A 133 18.71 -5.30 -18.36
N ALA A 134 18.32 -5.67 -17.16
CA ALA A 134 19.25 -5.82 -16.04
C ALA A 134 20.29 -6.93 -16.32
N ALA A 135 19.86 -8.06 -16.86
CA ALA A 135 20.76 -9.17 -17.24
C ALA A 135 21.71 -8.78 -18.38
N GLU A 136 21.17 -8.18 -19.46
CA GLU A 136 21.95 -7.67 -20.60
C GLU A 136 23.06 -6.68 -20.15
N ARG A 137 22.79 -5.90 -19.09
CA ARG A 137 23.75 -4.94 -18.51
C ARG A 137 24.62 -5.53 -17.39
N GLY A 138 24.53 -6.85 -17.15
CA GLY A 138 25.32 -7.55 -16.15
C GLY A 138 24.87 -7.35 -14.70
N PHE A 139 23.66 -6.84 -14.46
CA PHE A 139 23.08 -6.70 -13.10
C PHE A 139 22.31 -7.97 -12.69
N LEU A 140 23.00 -9.11 -12.67
CA LEU A 140 22.39 -10.43 -12.45
C LEU A 140 21.65 -10.55 -11.10
N LYS A 141 22.22 -9.98 -10.01
CA LYS A 141 21.55 -9.96 -8.70
C LYS A 141 20.17 -9.27 -8.78
N ALA A 142 20.09 -8.14 -9.48
CA ALA A 142 18.83 -7.40 -9.67
C ALA A 142 17.87 -8.14 -10.62
N ALA A 143 18.37 -8.76 -11.69
CA ALA A 143 17.56 -9.52 -12.64
C ALA A 143 16.85 -10.72 -11.98
N HIS A 144 17.50 -11.41 -11.05
CA HIS A 144 16.98 -12.60 -10.38
C HIS A 144 16.29 -12.33 -9.04
N LYS A 145 16.37 -11.11 -8.51
CA LYS A 145 15.76 -10.75 -7.23
C LYS A 145 14.25 -10.99 -7.26
N ARG A 146 13.76 -11.75 -6.27
CA ARG A 146 12.31 -11.94 -6.10
C ARG A 146 11.64 -10.65 -5.67
N ASP A 147 10.39 -10.46 -6.10
CA ASP A 147 9.61 -9.31 -5.66
C ASP A 147 9.28 -9.44 -4.17
N SER A 148 9.37 -8.33 -3.45
CA SER A 148 8.91 -8.28 -2.06
C SER A 148 7.39 -8.35 -2.03
N LEU A 149 6.86 -9.32 -1.30
CA LEU A 149 5.43 -9.46 -1.04
C LEU A 149 5.17 -8.91 0.36
N GLY A 150 4.32 -7.88 0.46
CA GLY A 150 3.99 -7.25 1.74
C GLY A 150 4.64 -5.89 1.96
N VAL A 151 4.55 -5.40 3.19
CA VAL A 151 5.10 -4.09 3.58
C VAL A 151 6.58 -4.20 3.98
N CYS A 152 7.37 -3.21 3.62
CA CYS A 152 8.84 -3.25 3.72
C CYS A 152 9.38 -3.38 5.16
N PHE A 153 8.65 -2.89 6.15
CA PHE A 153 9.04 -2.95 7.57
C PHE A 153 8.48 -4.17 8.31
N CYS A 154 7.59 -4.94 7.67
CA CYS A 154 6.99 -6.14 8.24
C CYS A 154 7.27 -7.34 7.30
N PRO A 155 8.48 -7.91 7.34
CA PRO A 155 8.86 -9.04 6.47
C PRO A 155 8.21 -10.36 6.89
N MET A 156 7.68 -10.41 8.11
CA MET A 156 6.95 -11.54 8.69
C MET A 156 5.44 -11.32 8.63
N ASP A 157 4.67 -12.24 9.20
CA ASP A 157 3.22 -12.04 9.41
C ASP A 157 2.97 -10.80 10.28
N TYR A 158 2.04 -9.95 9.86
CA TYR A 158 1.73 -8.70 10.55
C TYR A 158 1.21 -8.91 11.98
N ARG A 159 0.64 -10.06 12.30
CA ARG A 159 0.19 -10.42 13.64
C ARG A 159 1.36 -10.56 14.59
N THR A 160 2.42 -11.23 14.15
CA THR A 160 3.69 -11.33 14.88
C THR A 160 4.32 -9.96 15.07
N PHE A 161 4.25 -9.11 14.05
CA PHE A 161 4.71 -7.73 14.12
C PHE A 161 3.94 -6.93 15.18
N LEU A 162 2.61 -6.99 15.18
CA LEU A 162 1.77 -6.31 16.19
C LEU A 162 2.11 -6.78 17.61
N HIS A 163 2.28 -8.08 17.83
CA HIS A 163 2.69 -8.60 19.14
C HIS A 163 4.07 -8.11 19.60
N LYS A 164 4.99 -7.90 18.67
CA LYS A 164 6.33 -7.37 18.98
C LYS A 164 6.31 -5.88 19.32
N GLU A 165 5.46 -5.11 18.66
CA GLU A 165 5.41 -3.64 18.76
C GLU A 165 4.53 -3.14 19.90
N LEU A 166 3.54 -3.93 20.32
CA LEU A 166 2.60 -3.57 21.36
C LEU A 166 2.99 -4.18 22.71
N PRO A 167 2.67 -3.53 23.83
CA PRO A 167 2.83 -4.11 25.15
C PRO A 167 2.11 -5.46 25.27
N GLU A 168 2.66 -6.36 26.08
CA GLU A 168 2.02 -7.64 26.37
C GLU A 168 0.59 -7.43 26.92
N GLY A 169 -0.36 -8.23 26.45
CA GLY A 169 -1.76 -8.08 26.84
C GLY A 169 -2.57 -7.03 26.06
N SER A 170 -1.96 -6.24 25.17
CA SER A 170 -2.69 -5.26 24.35
C SER A 170 -3.71 -5.90 23.41
N ILE A 171 -3.49 -7.13 22.95
CA ILE A 171 -4.40 -7.87 22.09
C ILE A 171 -4.90 -9.09 22.86
N LEU A 172 -6.17 -9.04 23.22
CA LEU A 172 -6.84 -10.11 23.98
C LEU A 172 -7.69 -10.99 23.07
N PRO A 173 -7.88 -12.29 23.42
CA PRO A 173 -8.84 -13.13 22.76
C PRO A 173 -10.26 -12.54 22.85
N GLY A 174 -11.01 -12.61 21.76
CA GLY A 174 -12.38 -12.13 21.68
C GLY A 174 -13.32 -13.21 21.13
N LYS A 175 -14.46 -12.75 20.57
CA LYS A 175 -15.55 -13.67 20.16
C LYS A 175 -16.04 -13.35 18.76
N PHE A 176 -16.30 -14.41 17.99
CA PHE A 176 -17.08 -14.35 16.77
C PHE A 176 -18.56 -14.48 17.07
N PHE A 177 -19.36 -13.69 16.38
CA PHE A 177 -20.82 -13.73 16.40
C PHE A 177 -21.37 -13.80 14.98
N ASP A 178 -22.57 -14.31 14.82
CA ASP A 178 -23.35 -14.15 13.59
C ASP A 178 -24.09 -12.80 13.59
N GLU A 179 -24.81 -12.53 12.50
CA GLU A 179 -25.60 -11.28 12.33
C GLU A 179 -26.80 -11.17 13.30
N MET A 180 -27.25 -12.27 13.88
CA MET A 180 -28.30 -12.30 14.88
C MET A 180 -27.78 -12.10 16.31
N GLY A 181 -26.45 -12.00 16.46
CA GLY A 181 -25.81 -11.88 17.78
C GLY A 181 -25.55 -13.21 18.48
N ASN A 182 -25.70 -14.34 17.81
CA ASN A 182 -25.38 -15.64 18.39
C ASN A 182 -23.87 -15.86 18.42
N PHE A 183 -23.36 -16.36 19.53
CA PHE A 183 -21.96 -16.72 19.68
C PHE A 183 -21.59 -17.91 18.75
N ILE A 184 -20.49 -17.79 18.04
CA ILE A 184 -19.99 -18.84 17.16
C ILE A 184 -18.75 -19.51 17.78
N ALA A 185 -17.70 -18.73 18.07
CA ALA A 185 -16.43 -19.24 18.57
C ALA A 185 -15.59 -18.12 19.21
N ARG A 186 -14.46 -18.50 19.83
CA ARG A 186 -13.43 -17.54 20.27
C ARG A 186 -12.44 -17.25 19.15
N HIS A 187 -11.90 -16.04 19.14
CA HIS A 187 -10.79 -15.64 18.25
C HIS A 187 -9.58 -15.11 19.04
N LYS A 188 -8.42 -15.01 18.37
CA LYS A 188 -7.14 -14.63 18.99
C LYS A 188 -6.97 -13.13 19.24
N GLY A 189 -7.90 -12.31 18.79
CA GLY A 189 -7.86 -10.84 18.88
C GLY A 189 -8.41 -10.22 17.59
N TYR A 190 -9.30 -9.23 17.72
CA TYR A 190 -9.94 -8.59 16.54
C TYR A 190 -8.96 -7.96 15.56
N PRO A 191 -7.77 -7.42 15.94
CA PRO A 191 -6.84 -6.83 14.98
C PRO A 191 -6.28 -7.83 13.95
N PHE A 192 -6.46 -9.13 14.17
CA PHE A 192 -5.97 -10.18 13.28
C PHE A 192 -6.94 -10.52 12.15
N TYR A 193 -8.02 -9.77 12.03
CA TYR A 193 -9.05 -10.01 11.03
C TYR A 193 -9.28 -8.78 10.14
N THR A 194 -9.74 -9.05 8.93
CA THR A 194 -10.00 -8.03 7.90
C THR A 194 -11.38 -8.24 7.32
N ILE A 195 -12.14 -7.20 7.09
CA ILE A 195 -13.45 -7.27 6.44
C ILE A 195 -13.35 -7.98 5.08
N GLY A 196 -14.20 -8.98 4.87
CA GLY A 196 -14.18 -9.85 3.69
C GLY A 196 -13.22 -11.04 3.79
N GLN A 197 -12.51 -11.22 4.92
CA GLN A 197 -11.66 -12.37 5.15
C GLN A 197 -12.51 -13.64 5.29
N ARG A 198 -12.13 -14.70 4.52
CA ARG A 198 -12.74 -16.03 4.55
C ARG A 198 -11.83 -17.06 5.22
N ARG A 199 -10.52 -17.01 4.92
CA ARG A 199 -9.53 -18.01 5.36
C ARG A 199 -8.83 -17.57 6.65
N GLY A 200 -8.35 -18.55 7.42
CA GLY A 200 -7.58 -18.27 8.65
C GLY A 200 -8.43 -17.75 9.80
N LEU A 201 -9.73 -18.04 9.82
CA LEU A 201 -10.61 -17.70 10.94
C LEU A 201 -10.41 -18.65 12.13
N GLY A 202 -9.89 -19.87 11.87
CA GLY A 202 -9.68 -20.87 12.92
C GLY A 202 -10.99 -21.49 13.43
N ILE A 203 -12.04 -21.48 12.61
CA ILE A 203 -13.36 -22.08 12.89
C ILE A 203 -13.69 -23.06 11.77
N ASP A 204 -14.39 -24.11 12.13
CA ASP A 204 -14.94 -25.07 11.19
C ASP A 204 -16.47 -24.97 11.22
N LEU A 205 -17.03 -24.53 10.11
CA LEU A 205 -18.46 -24.37 9.89
C LEU A 205 -18.82 -25.05 8.56
N ASN A 206 -19.96 -25.75 8.52
CA ASN A 206 -20.44 -26.43 7.31
C ASN A 206 -20.84 -25.48 6.15
N ARG A 207 -20.48 -24.20 6.26
CA ARG A 207 -20.74 -23.16 5.26
C ARG A 207 -19.59 -22.16 5.17
N ALA A 208 -19.48 -21.50 4.03
CA ALA A 208 -18.52 -20.42 3.85
C ALA A 208 -18.99 -19.17 4.63
N VAL A 209 -18.13 -18.64 5.50
CA VAL A 209 -18.38 -17.40 6.24
C VAL A 209 -17.26 -16.41 6.02
N PHE A 210 -17.60 -15.14 6.17
CA PHE A 210 -16.71 -14.00 5.93
C PHE A 210 -16.80 -13.00 7.09
N VAL A 211 -15.72 -12.33 7.39
CA VAL A 211 -15.73 -11.20 8.32
C VAL A 211 -16.56 -10.07 7.71
N LYS A 212 -17.68 -9.75 8.32
CA LYS A 212 -18.58 -8.65 7.92
C LYS A 212 -18.21 -7.34 8.61
N GLU A 213 -17.94 -7.41 9.91
CA GLU A 213 -17.73 -6.25 10.74
C GLU A 213 -16.76 -6.58 11.88
N ILE A 214 -15.99 -5.58 12.30
CA ILE A 214 -15.10 -5.63 13.46
C ILE A 214 -15.56 -4.53 14.41
N ILE A 215 -15.82 -4.87 15.67
CA ILE A 215 -16.25 -3.96 16.74
C ILE A 215 -15.16 -3.95 17.83
N PRO A 216 -14.16 -3.07 17.72
CA PRO A 216 -13.01 -3.04 18.62
C PRO A 216 -13.40 -2.85 20.09
N ALA A 217 -14.34 -1.94 20.37
CA ALA A 217 -14.77 -1.60 21.73
C ALA A 217 -15.34 -2.80 22.51
N GLU A 218 -15.86 -3.80 21.79
CA GLU A 218 -16.43 -5.01 22.38
C GLU A 218 -15.57 -6.25 22.14
N ASN A 219 -14.43 -6.09 21.47
CA ASN A 219 -13.57 -7.19 21.02
C ASN A 219 -14.37 -8.28 20.29
N LYS A 220 -15.25 -7.85 19.39
CA LYS A 220 -16.15 -8.71 18.61
C LYS A 220 -15.84 -8.66 17.12
N VAL A 221 -16.03 -9.79 16.46
CA VAL A 221 -15.98 -9.91 15.00
C VAL A 221 -17.27 -10.57 14.54
N ILE A 222 -18.02 -9.92 13.66
CA ILE A 222 -19.27 -10.43 13.10
C ILE A 222 -18.96 -11.18 11.80
N LEU A 223 -19.49 -12.38 11.70
CA LEU A 223 -19.37 -13.24 10.52
C LEU A 223 -20.71 -13.31 9.79
N SER A 224 -20.66 -13.35 8.47
CA SER A 224 -21.83 -13.45 7.61
C SER A 224 -21.52 -14.25 6.35
N ASP A 225 -22.50 -14.43 5.50
CA ASP A 225 -22.29 -14.91 4.14
C ASP A 225 -21.69 -13.82 3.22
N LEU A 226 -21.37 -14.20 1.98
CA LEU A 226 -20.77 -13.28 1.01
C LEU A 226 -21.71 -12.14 0.62
N LYS A 227 -23.03 -12.41 0.55
CA LYS A 227 -24.03 -11.44 0.10
C LYS A 227 -24.15 -10.26 1.06
N ALA A 228 -23.99 -10.51 2.35
CA ALA A 228 -24.02 -9.44 3.37
C ALA A 228 -22.84 -8.47 3.32
N LEU A 229 -21.81 -8.77 2.50
CA LEU A 229 -20.68 -7.86 2.23
C LEU A 229 -20.92 -6.92 1.06
N GLU A 230 -21.98 -7.12 0.30
CA GLU A 230 -22.31 -6.26 -0.83
C GLU A 230 -22.67 -4.85 -0.33
N LYS A 231 -22.02 -3.84 -0.92
CA LYS A 231 -22.28 -2.42 -0.66
C LYS A 231 -22.49 -1.72 -1.99
N THR A 232 -23.54 -0.94 -2.09
CA THR A 232 -23.87 -0.14 -3.25
C THR A 232 -23.29 1.26 -3.18
N GLU A 233 -22.91 1.70 -1.97
CA GLU A 233 -22.38 3.04 -1.72
C GLU A 233 -21.10 2.99 -0.91
N MET A 234 -20.23 3.96 -1.16
CA MET A 234 -19.01 4.21 -0.40
C MET A 234 -18.84 5.69 -0.15
N ARG A 235 -18.67 6.07 1.12
CA ARG A 235 -18.34 7.45 1.50
C ARG A 235 -16.83 7.63 1.58
N LEU A 236 -16.33 8.66 0.91
CA LEU A 236 -14.93 9.04 0.92
C LEU A 236 -14.72 10.24 1.85
N LYS A 237 -13.59 10.25 2.55
CA LYS A 237 -13.06 11.41 3.29
C LYS A 237 -11.62 11.66 2.83
N GLU A 238 -11.16 12.90 3.01
CA GLU A 238 -9.77 13.28 2.66
C GLU A 238 -9.43 12.97 1.18
N TRP A 239 -10.38 13.22 0.30
CA TRP A 239 -10.23 12.96 -1.11
C TRP A 239 -9.36 14.02 -1.81
N ARG A 240 -8.67 13.62 -2.88
CA ARG A 240 -7.94 14.52 -3.75
C ARG A 240 -8.33 14.26 -5.20
N ILE A 241 -8.96 15.25 -5.81
CA ILE A 241 -9.38 15.22 -7.21
C ILE A 241 -8.67 16.35 -7.94
N THR A 242 -7.94 16.01 -9.00
CA THR A 242 -7.21 16.99 -9.83
C THR A 242 -8.17 17.90 -10.58
N ASN A 243 -9.23 17.34 -11.14
CA ASN A 243 -10.28 18.09 -11.84
C ASN A 243 -11.66 17.48 -11.53
N PRO A 244 -12.46 18.09 -10.64
CA PRO A 244 -13.79 17.59 -10.28
C PRO A 244 -14.75 17.45 -11.46
N ALA A 245 -14.66 18.30 -12.46
CA ALA A 245 -15.54 18.24 -13.64
C ALA A 245 -15.39 16.95 -14.48
N LEU A 246 -14.28 16.25 -14.32
CA LEU A 246 -14.06 14.94 -14.96
C LEU A 246 -14.75 13.79 -14.24
N LEU A 247 -15.22 13.99 -13.01
CA LEU A 247 -15.79 12.94 -12.17
C LEU A 247 -17.26 13.19 -11.86
N LEU A 248 -17.61 14.41 -11.49
CA LEU A 248 -18.97 14.73 -11.05
C LEU A 248 -19.99 14.53 -12.17
N ASN A 249 -21.12 13.91 -11.85
CA ASN A 249 -22.22 13.61 -12.78
C ASN A 249 -21.79 12.72 -13.97
N LYS A 250 -20.80 11.83 -13.76
CA LYS A 250 -20.39 10.81 -14.72
C LYS A 250 -20.82 9.44 -14.21
N ASP A 251 -21.28 8.60 -15.11
CA ASP A 251 -21.73 7.21 -14.83
C ASP A 251 -20.74 6.15 -15.32
N ASP A 252 -19.66 6.57 -15.96
CA ASP A 252 -18.61 5.70 -16.51
C ASP A 252 -17.30 5.73 -15.71
N ILE A 253 -17.35 6.26 -14.47
CA ILE A 253 -16.18 6.30 -13.60
C ILE A 253 -15.80 4.90 -13.16
N ILE A 254 -14.53 4.57 -13.30
CA ILE A 254 -13.97 3.30 -12.85
C ILE A 254 -13.19 3.53 -11.55
N VAL A 255 -13.63 2.89 -10.47
CA VAL A 255 -13.01 3.00 -9.16
C VAL A 255 -12.31 1.72 -8.75
N LYS A 256 -11.13 1.85 -8.17
CA LYS A 256 -10.34 0.74 -7.61
C LYS A 256 -10.19 0.94 -6.11
N ILE A 257 -10.99 0.21 -5.33
CA ILE A 257 -11.02 0.33 -3.86
C ILE A 257 -9.99 -0.57 -3.14
N ARG A 258 -9.34 -1.51 -3.85
CA ARG A 258 -8.29 -2.39 -3.32
C ARG A 258 -7.25 -2.66 -4.39
N TYR A 259 -5.99 -2.74 -3.99
CA TYR A 259 -4.84 -2.88 -4.91
C TYR A 259 -4.99 -4.03 -5.93
N ARG A 260 -5.33 -5.23 -5.47
CA ARG A 260 -5.41 -6.45 -6.32
C ARG A 260 -6.82 -6.82 -6.76
N LYS A 261 -7.82 -6.01 -6.49
CA LYS A 261 -9.19 -6.29 -6.93
C LYS A 261 -9.51 -5.59 -8.24
N GLN A 262 -10.45 -6.19 -8.96
CA GLN A 262 -11.01 -5.63 -10.16
C GLN A 262 -11.63 -4.26 -9.86
N ALA A 263 -11.45 -3.33 -10.75
CA ALA A 263 -12.09 -2.02 -10.67
C ALA A 263 -13.60 -2.16 -10.98
N ASN A 264 -14.41 -1.31 -10.34
CA ASN A 264 -15.85 -1.30 -10.53
C ASN A 264 -16.29 0.03 -11.16
N ARG A 265 -17.37 0.02 -11.92
CA ARG A 265 -18.02 1.25 -12.37
C ARG A 265 -18.78 1.86 -11.22
N CYS A 266 -18.79 3.18 -11.16
CA CYS A 266 -19.57 3.94 -10.19
C CYS A 266 -19.98 5.31 -10.75
N THR A 267 -20.93 5.94 -10.09
CA THR A 267 -21.28 7.36 -10.24
C THR A 267 -20.70 8.12 -9.04
N VAL A 268 -20.22 9.32 -9.24
CA VAL A 268 -19.65 10.19 -8.19
C VAL A 268 -20.49 11.45 -8.07
#